data_f4ea95b2fd80f8ec792a11dc824aeb89
#
_entry.id   f4ea95b2fd80f8ec792a11dc824aeb89
#
_cell.length_a   1.000
_cell.length_b   1.000
_cell.length_c   1.000
_cell.angle_alpha   90.00
_cell.angle_beta   90.00
_cell.angle_gamma   90.00
#
_symmetry.space_group_name_H-M   'P 1'
#
loop_
_entity.id
_entity.type
_entity.pdbx_description
1 polymer ?
#
loop_
_entity_poly.entity_id
_entity_poly.type
_entity_poly.pdbx_seq_one_letter_code
_entity_poly.pdbx_strand_id
1 'polypeptide(L)'
;DGSAAAPVSTTSDTHSTAASTTGTQSNGDAQSDDRQSSGGQYEETQKPPSPTASVSPQAVPAPTLNPRYTFDNYVVGDSNRFATAAAWAISEQPAHAYNPLFIWGGSGLGKTHLLHAIAHYTRQLFPQLKVHYVSTEEFTNDFINSLRDDRKEKFKKRYRDCDLLLVDDIQFLEGKEGIQEEFFYTFEALHN
;
A
#
# COMPACT_ATOMS: atom_id res chain seq x y z
N ASP A 1 12.71 -38.02 -33.35
CA ASP A 1 13.85 -37.19 -33.70
C ASP A 1 13.61 -35.81 -33.18
N GLY A 2 14.10 -35.38 -32.10
CA GLY A 2 15.41 -35.25 -31.55
C GLY A 2 15.92 -33.84 -31.79
N SER A 3 15.99 -33.02 -30.82
CA SER A 3 17.19 -32.25 -30.52
C SER A 3 16.89 -31.13 -29.51
N ALA A 4 17.42 -31.33 -28.30
CA ALA A 4 17.56 -30.35 -27.27
C ALA A 4 18.71 -29.38 -27.61
N ALA A 5 18.55 -28.10 -27.30
CA ALA A 5 19.66 -27.19 -27.24
C ALA A 5 19.61 -26.45 -25.89
N ALA A 6 20.65 -26.63 -25.07
CA ALA A 6 20.88 -25.98 -23.80
C ALA A 6 21.49 -24.56 -24.00
N PRO A 7 21.34 -23.65 -23.01
CA PRO A 7 21.88 -22.32 -23.08
C PRO A 7 23.34 -22.25 -22.59
N VAL A 8 24.11 -21.42 -23.27
CA VAL A 8 25.51 -21.10 -22.97
C VAL A 8 25.58 -19.96 -21.97
N SER A 9 26.31 -20.21 -20.87
CA SER A 9 26.71 -19.21 -19.89
C SER A 9 27.90 -18.39 -20.39
N THR A 10 27.88 -17.08 -20.25
CA THR A 10 29.10 -16.24 -20.29
C THR A 10 29.14 -15.32 -19.09
N THR A 11 30.08 -15.63 -18.21
CA THR A 11 30.63 -14.78 -17.15
C THR A 11 31.52 -13.69 -17.73
N SER A 12 31.43 -12.48 -17.21
CA SER A 12 32.48 -11.49 -17.34
C SER A 12 32.59 -10.68 -16.04
N ASP A 13 33.65 -10.98 -15.31
CA ASP A 13 34.22 -10.21 -14.21
C ASP A 13 34.81 -8.90 -14.74
N THR A 14 34.62 -7.80 -14.02
CA THR A 14 35.59 -6.70 -14.03
C THR A 14 35.63 -6.02 -12.67
N HIS A 15 36.78 -6.19 -12.02
CA HIS A 15 37.29 -5.44 -10.87
C HIS A 15 37.56 -3.97 -11.24
N SER A 16 37.31 -3.05 -10.31
CA SER A 16 38.16 -1.84 -10.14
C SER A 16 37.99 -1.24 -8.74
N THR A 17 38.95 -1.31 -8.04
CA THR A 17 39.83 -0.82 -7.00
C THR A 17 39.67 0.68 -6.66
N ALA A 18 39.47 0.91 -5.36
CA ALA A 18 40.00 1.93 -4.43
C ALA A 18 40.45 3.33 -4.89
N ALA A 19 40.07 4.32 -4.06
CA ALA A 19 41.05 5.28 -3.47
C ALA A 19 40.43 6.05 -2.30
N SER A 20 41.09 5.93 -1.16
CA SER A 20 40.99 6.74 0.05
C SER A 20 41.62 8.10 -0.15
N THR A 21 41.10 9.16 0.50
CA THR A 21 41.95 10.30 0.87
C THR A 21 41.46 10.94 2.17
N THR A 22 42.35 10.92 3.13
CA THR A 22 42.41 11.59 4.43
C THR A 22 42.78 13.07 4.29
N GLY A 23 42.35 13.90 5.26
CA GLY A 23 42.85 15.26 5.50
C GLY A 23 42.03 15.92 6.62
N THR A 24 42.40 15.87 7.82
CA THR A 24 43.32 16.49 8.78
C THR A 24 43.05 17.98 9.00
N GLN A 25 42.59 18.28 10.24
CA GLN A 25 42.86 19.37 11.21
C GLN A 25 42.89 20.85 10.78
N SER A 26 42.25 21.72 11.59
CA SER A 26 42.98 22.52 12.59
C SER A 26 42.12 23.41 13.45
N ASN A 27 42.57 23.54 14.67
CA ASN A 27 42.23 24.36 15.83
C ASN A 27 42.11 25.87 15.57
N GLY A 28 41.39 26.54 16.49
CA GLY A 28 41.46 27.99 16.71
C GLY A 28 40.77 28.40 18.00
N ASP A 29 41.52 28.47 19.09
CA ASP A 29 41.19 29.11 20.36
C ASP A 29 41.08 30.64 20.24
N ALA A 30 40.26 31.28 21.11
CA ALA A 30 40.56 32.52 21.90
C ALA A 30 39.23 33.05 22.51
N GLN A 31 39.04 32.93 23.77
CA GLN A 31 39.31 33.83 24.93
C GLN A 31 38.50 35.15 24.96
N SER A 32 37.59 35.19 26.00
CA SER A 32 37.26 36.18 26.99
C SER A 32 37.13 37.68 26.59
N ASP A 33 36.01 38.29 27.01
CA ASP A 33 36.06 39.43 27.92
C ASP A 33 34.72 39.74 28.60
N ASP A 34 34.82 39.97 29.91
CA ASP A 34 33.84 40.48 30.85
C ASP A 34 33.44 41.93 30.51
N ARG A 35 32.17 42.26 30.68
CA ARG A 35 31.73 43.54 31.28
C ARG A 35 30.31 43.49 31.83
N GLN A 36 30.23 43.65 33.14
CA GLN A 36 29.08 44.05 33.94
C GLN A 36 28.48 45.37 33.46
N SER A 37 27.14 45.50 33.42
CA SER A 37 26.47 46.62 34.11
C SER A 37 24.94 46.57 33.95
N SER A 38 24.30 46.68 35.13
CA SER A 38 23.05 47.38 35.50
C SER A 38 21.74 47.13 34.78
N GLY A 39 20.81 46.52 35.49
CA GLY A 39 19.61 47.16 36.07
C GLY A 39 18.53 47.58 35.06
N GLY A 40 17.49 46.81 34.96
CA GLY A 40 16.24 47.21 34.34
C GLY A 40 15.17 46.16 34.61
N GLN A 41 14.36 46.40 35.63
CA GLN A 41 13.12 45.68 35.89
C GLN A 41 12.17 45.96 34.73
N TYR A 42 11.78 44.91 33.98
CA TYR A 42 10.65 44.94 33.08
C TYR A 42 9.67 43.87 33.49
N GLU A 43 8.47 44.35 33.73
CA GLU A 43 7.22 43.70 34.06
C GLU A 43 6.98 42.45 33.24
N GLU A 44 6.72 41.35 33.92
CA GLU A 44 6.36 40.05 33.39
C GLU A 44 4.92 40.09 32.84
N THR A 45 4.74 40.43 31.57
CA THR A 45 3.47 40.25 30.86
C THR A 45 3.32 38.78 30.54
N GLN A 46 2.41 38.13 31.20
CA GLN A 46 1.97 36.76 31.00
C GLN A 46 1.56 36.54 29.54
N LYS A 47 2.34 35.72 28.84
CA LYS A 47 2.01 35.17 27.54
C LYS A 47 0.85 34.17 27.70
N PRO A 48 -0.26 34.30 26.94
CA PRO A 48 -1.34 33.34 27.03
C PRO A 48 -0.87 31.96 26.59
N PRO A 49 -1.40 30.86 27.17
CA PRO A 49 -1.00 29.51 26.82
C PRO A 49 -1.43 29.22 25.39
N SER A 50 -0.46 28.82 24.56
CA SER A 50 -0.73 28.28 23.22
C SER A 50 -1.59 27.02 23.34
N PRO A 51 -2.66 26.89 22.57
CA PRO A 51 -3.41 25.65 22.56
C PRO A 51 -2.53 24.55 21.96
N THR A 52 -2.12 23.61 22.80
CA THR A 52 -1.57 22.33 22.39
C THR A 52 -2.67 21.58 21.65
N ALA A 53 -2.73 21.77 20.34
CA ALA A 53 -3.52 20.91 19.49
C ALA A 53 -2.92 19.50 19.57
N SER A 54 -3.54 18.65 20.37
CA SER A 54 -3.32 17.22 20.31
C SER A 54 -3.75 16.75 18.92
N VAL A 55 -2.79 16.59 18.03
CA VAL A 55 -3.00 15.94 16.74
C VAL A 55 -3.24 14.47 17.05
N SER A 56 -4.52 14.11 17.21
CA SER A 56 -4.94 12.71 17.15
C SER A 56 -4.45 12.13 15.82
N PRO A 57 -3.86 10.93 15.81
CA PRO A 57 -3.51 10.28 14.55
C PRO A 57 -4.81 10.12 13.75
N GLN A 58 -4.96 10.92 12.69
CA GLN A 58 -6.08 10.78 11.78
C GLN A 58 -5.98 9.38 11.19
N ALA A 59 -6.95 8.54 11.51
CA ALA A 59 -7.14 7.27 10.84
C ALA A 59 -7.29 7.60 9.35
N VAL A 60 -6.38 7.08 8.52
CA VAL A 60 -6.47 7.19 7.06
C VAL A 60 -7.84 6.62 6.68
N PRO A 61 -8.72 7.41 6.03
CA PRO A 61 -10.04 6.90 5.65
C PRO A 61 -9.84 5.67 4.75
N ALA A 62 -10.58 4.61 5.01
CA ALA A 62 -10.60 3.45 4.11
C ALA A 62 -10.93 3.93 2.69
N PRO A 63 -10.31 3.37 1.62
CA PRO A 63 -10.54 3.82 0.25
C PRO A 63 -12.03 3.76 -0.03
N THR A 64 -12.56 4.93 -0.33
CA THR A 64 -13.99 5.08 -0.59
C THR A 64 -14.24 4.59 -2.01
N LEU A 65 -15.15 3.62 -2.17
CA LEU A 65 -15.56 3.19 -3.50
C LEU A 65 -16.09 4.37 -4.30
N ASN A 66 -15.65 4.49 -5.55
CA ASN A 66 -16.17 5.52 -6.45
C ASN A 66 -17.63 5.18 -6.83
N PRO A 67 -18.62 6.02 -6.49
CA PRO A 67 -20.03 5.72 -6.75
C PRO A 67 -20.39 5.65 -8.23
N ARG A 68 -19.52 6.15 -9.13
CA ARG A 68 -19.73 6.09 -10.57
C ARG A 68 -19.24 4.78 -11.19
N TYR A 69 -18.44 4.00 -10.47
CA TYR A 69 -17.86 2.76 -10.98
C TYR A 69 -18.79 1.59 -10.66
N THR A 70 -19.89 1.52 -11.40
CA THR A 70 -20.91 0.46 -11.34
C THR A 70 -20.89 -0.34 -12.63
N PHE A 71 -21.50 -1.51 -12.64
CA PHE A 71 -21.67 -2.29 -13.87
C PHE A 71 -22.49 -1.55 -14.94
N ASP A 72 -23.51 -0.76 -14.52
CA ASP A 72 -24.35 0.01 -15.45
C ASP A 72 -23.56 1.07 -16.22
N ASN A 73 -22.50 1.60 -15.60
CA ASN A 73 -21.63 2.62 -16.20
C ASN A 73 -20.40 2.00 -16.89
N TYR A 74 -20.24 0.68 -16.84
CA TYR A 74 -19.10 0.00 -17.45
C TYR A 74 -19.33 -0.27 -18.92
N VAL A 75 -18.43 0.20 -19.78
CA VAL A 75 -18.54 -0.03 -21.23
C VAL A 75 -18.05 -1.44 -21.56
N VAL A 76 -18.95 -2.28 -22.01
CA VAL A 76 -18.65 -3.66 -22.41
C VAL A 76 -18.37 -3.72 -23.92
N GLY A 77 -17.24 -4.31 -24.29
CA GLY A 77 -16.84 -4.62 -25.66
C GLY A 77 -16.27 -6.02 -25.78
N ASP A 78 -15.88 -6.43 -26.99
CA ASP A 78 -15.37 -7.78 -27.23
C ASP A 78 -14.13 -8.12 -26.40
N SER A 79 -13.26 -7.13 -26.15
CA SER A 79 -12.01 -7.32 -25.42
C SER A 79 -12.19 -7.55 -23.92
N ASN A 80 -13.27 -7.05 -23.32
CA ASN A 80 -13.51 -7.13 -21.88
C ASN A 80 -14.76 -7.94 -21.50
N ARG A 81 -15.50 -8.45 -22.46
CA ARG A 81 -16.74 -9.22 -22.24
C ARG A 81 -16.55 -10.40 -21.27
N PHE A 82 -15.45 -11.15 -21.43
CA PHE A 82 -15.17 -12.27 -20.56
C PHE A 82 -14.86 -11.83 -19.12
N ALA A 83 -14.02 -10.78 -18.94
CA ALA A 83 -13.71 -10.23 -17.64
C ALA A 83 -14.98 -9.67 -16.94
N THR A 84 -15.86 -9.04 -17.70
CA THR A 84 -17.14 -8.55 -17.21
C THR A 84 -18.05 -9.69 -16.75
N ALA A 85 -18.16 -10.75 -17.53
CA ALA A 85 -18.97 -11.92 -17.16
C ALA A 85 -18.43 -12.62 -15.91
N ALA A 86 -17.10 -12.75 -15.77
CA ALA A 86 -16.47 -13.30 -14.58
C ALA A 86 -16.70 -12.42 -13.34
N ALA A 87 -16.63 -11.09 -13.53
CA ALA A 87 -16.91 -10.13 -12.45
C ALA A 87 -18.37 -10.20 -11.96
N TRP A 88 -19.34 -10.35 -12.88
CA TRP A 88 -20.74 -10.59 -12.55
C TRP A 88 -20.90 -11.88 -11.74
N ALA A 89 -20.32 -12.99 -12.23
CA ALA A 89 -20.44 -14.29 -11.58
C ALA A 89 -19.89 -14.26 -10.14
N ILE A 90 -18.76 -13.59 -9.88
CA ILE A 90 -18.22 -13.41 -8.53
C ILE A 90 -19.16 -12.58 -7.66
N SER A 91 -19.73 -11.53 -8.22
CA SER A 91 -20.61 -10.65 -7.46
C SER A 91 -21.90 -11.35 -7.01
N GLU A 92 -22.41 -12.29 -7.83
CA GLU A 92 -23.61 -13.08 -7.53
C GLU A 92 -23.31 -14.31 -6.68
N GLN A 93 -22.09 -14.88 -6.79
CA GLN A 93 -21.68 -16.08 -6.06
C GLN A 93 -20.28 -15.91 -5.50
N PRO A 94 -20.07 -15.06 -4.49
CA PRO A 94 -18.77 -14.87 -3.86
C PRO A 94 -18.21 -16.19 -3.35
N ALA A 95 -16.91 -16.41 -3.54
CA ALA A 95 -16.15 -17.62 -3.19
C ALA A 95 -16.52 -18.90 -3.96
N HIS A 96 -17.58 -18.92 -4.78
CA HIS A 96 -17.99 -20.12 -5.51
C HIS A 96 -17.68 -20.09 -7.00
N ALA A 97 -17.83 -18.93 -7.66
CA ALA A 97 -17.64 -18.84 -9.11
C ALA A 97 -16.16 -18.89 -9.52
N TYR A 98 -15.37 -18.02 -8.93
CA TYR A 98 -13.92 -17.92 -9.14
C TYR A 98 -13.25 -17.48 -7.84
N ASN A 99 -12.31 -18.26 -7.33
CA ASN A 99 -11.54 -17.91 -6.13
C ASN A 99 -10.10 -18.46 -6.27
N PRO A 100 -9.13 -17.63 -6.64
CA PRO A 100 -9.25 -16.21 -6.97
C PRO A 100 -9.68 -15.91 -8.41
N LEU A 101 -10.18 -14.69 -8.66
CA LEU A 101 -10.23 -14.09 -9.99
C LEU A 101 -9.05 -13.14 -10.16
N PHE A 102 -8.27 -13.31 -11.19
CA PHE A 102 -7.19 -12.41 -11.55
C PHE A 102 -7.48 -11.70 -12.88
N ILE A 103 -7.62 -10.37 -12.83
CA ILE A 103 -7.90 -9.51 -13.98
C ILE A 103 -6.63 -8.75 -14.35
N TRP A 104 -6.10 -9.00 -15.55
CA TRP A 104 -4.91 -8.33 -16.06
C TRP A 104 -5.18 -7.60 -17.37
N GLY A 105 -4.35 -6.63 -17.70
CA GLY A 105 -4.47 -5.85 -18.93
C GLY A 105 -3.78 -4.50 -18.82
N GLY A 106 -3.64 -3.80 -19.92
CA GLY A 106 -3.01 -2.48 -20.01
C GLY A 106 -3.68 -1.42 -19.13
N SER A 107 -3.01 -0.30 -18.96
CA SER A 107 -3.56 0.85 -18.25
C SER A 107 -4.79 1.41 -18.98
N GLY A 108 -5.74 1.97 -18.24
CA GLY A 108 -6.95 2.60 -18.81
C GLY A 108 -8.04 1.63 -19.28
N LEU A 109 -7.88 0.31 -19.18
CA LEU A 109 -8.88 -0.67 -19.62
C LEU A 109 -10.04 -0.90 -18.62
N GLY A 110 -10.11 -0.13 -17.55
CA GLY A 110 -11.23 -0.17 -16.60
C GLY A 110 -11.13 -1.27 -15.54
N LYS A 111 -9.93 -1.81 -15.22
CA LYS A 111 -9.75 -2.81 -14.16
C LYS A 111 -10.26 -2.31 -12.81
N THR A 112 -9.82 -1.13 -12.38
CA THR A 112 -10.30 -0.46 -11.15
C THR A 112 -11.81 -0.26 -11.16
N HIS A 113 -12.39 0.17 -12.29
CA HIS A 113 -13.84 0.31 -12.43
C HIS A 113 -14.54 -1.03 -12.18
N LEU A 114 -14.03 -2.11 -12.76
CA LEU A 114 -14.62 -3.44 -12.62
C LEU A 114 -14.55 -3.94 -11.16
N LEU A 115 -13.42 -3.73 -10.47
CA LEU A 115 -13.29 -4.06 -9.04
C LEU A 115 -14.30 -3.29 -8.17
N HIS A 116 -14.48 -2.00 -8.43
CA HIS A 116 -15.49 -1.19 -7.72
C HIS A 116 -16.91 -1.66 -8.04
N ALA A 117 -17.19 -2.02 -9.30
CA ALA A 117 -18.50 -2.52 -9.70
C ALA A 117 -18.83 -3.84 -8.97
N ILE A 118 -17.87 -4.76 -8.85
CA ILE A 118 -18.00 -5.97 -8.03
C ILE A 118 -18.35 -5.60 -6.59
N ALA A 119 -17.60 -4.67 -5.99
CA ALA A 119 -17.82 -4.27 -4.61
C ALA A 119 -19.22 -3.67 -4.38
N HIS A 120 -19.66 -2.78 -5.28
CA HIS A 120 -20.99 -2.16 -5.20
C HIS A 120 -22.10 -3.20 -5.32
N TYR A 121 -22.02 -4.04 -6.35
CA TYR A 121 -23.07 -5.01 -6.64
C TYR A 121 -23.15 -6.11 -5.59
N THR A 122 -22.00 -6.64 -5.13
CA THR A 122 -21.98 -7.62 -4.03
C THR A 122 -22.59 -7.04 -2.75
N ARG A 123 -22.26 -5.80 -2.37
CA ARG A 123 -22.86 -5.14 -1.19
C ARG A 123 -24.35 -4.91 -1.33
N GLN A 124 -24.82 -4.69 -2.55
CA GLN A 124 -26.26 -4.54 -2.83
C GLN A 124 -27.00 -5.87 -2.68
N LEU A 125 -26.44 -6.96 -3.20
CA LEU A 125 -27.06 -8.29 -3.12
C LEU A 125 -26.93 -8.90 -1.72
N PHE A 126 -25.80 -8.69 -1.07
CA PHE A 126 -25.43 -9.31 0.21
C PHE A 126 -24.95 -8.27 1.22
N PRO A 127 -25.84 -7.46 1.80
CA PRO A 127 -25.45 -6.38 2.73
C PRO A 127 -24.72 -6.88 3.99
N GLN A 128 -24.85 -8.15 4.33
CA GLN A 128 -24.20 -8.80 5.47
C GLN A 128 -22.72 -9.15 5.20
N LEU A 129 -22.32 -9.27 3.93
CA LEU A 129 -20.96 -9.64 3.59
C LEU A 129 -19.98 -8.47 3.79
N LYS A 130 -18.85 -8.78 4.37
CA LYS A 130 -17.73 -7.84 4.56
C LYS A 130 -16.92 -7.77 3.28
N VAL A 131 -17.29 -6.87 2.39
CA VAL A 131 -16.54 -6.60 1.15
C VAL A 131 -15.47 -5.54 1.42
N HIS A 132 -14.21 -5.90 1.25
CA HIS A 132 -13.07 -5.01 1.44
C HIS A 132 -12.36 -4.74 0.10
N TYR A 133 -12.31 -3.47 -0.30
CA TYR A 133 -11.50 -3.02 -1.44
C TYR A 133 -10.27 -2.29 -0.91
N VAL A 134 -9.12 -2.57 -1.49
CA VAL A 134 -7.85 -1.98 -1.12
C VAL A 134 -6.93 -1.85 -2.33
N SER A 135 -6.17 -0.75 -2.41
CA SER A 135 -5.05 -0.67 -3.34
C SER A 135 -3.82 -1.37 -2.73
N THR A 136 -2.93 -1.87 -3.60
CA THR A 136 -1.65 -2.42 -3.15
C THR A 136 -0.82 -1.43 -2.34
N GLU A 137 -0.91 -0.13 -2.66
CA GLU A 137 -0.23 0.91 -1.90
C GLU A 137 -0.76 1.02 -0.46
N GLU A 138 -2.09 1.03 -0.29
CA GLU A 138 -2.71 1.07 1.04
C GLU A 138 -2.39 -0.19 1.84
N PHE A 139 -2.51 -1.37 1.23
CA PHE A 139 -2.12 -2.64 1.87
C PHE A 139 -0.67 -2.59 2.36
N THR A 140 0.24 -2.11 1.52
CA THR A 140 1.66 -1.93 1.85
C THR A 140 1.86 -0.99 3.05
N ASN A 141 1.22 0.17 3.01
CA ASN A 141 1.33 1.18 4.07
C ASN A 141 0.75 0.67 5.38
N ASP A 142 -0.39 -0.01 5.34
CA ASP A 142 -1.01 -0.63 6.51
C ASP A 142 -0.11 -1.71 7.12
N PHE A 143 0.51 -2.54 6.29
CA PHE A 143 1.45 -3.56 6.76
C PHE A 143 2.66 -2.93 7.45
N ILE A 144 3.33 -1.97 6.82
CA ILE A 144 4.49 -1.27 7.39
C ILE A 144 4.12 -0.59 8.72
N ASN A 145 2.99 0.10 8.77
CA ASN A 145 2.51 0.75 9.98
C ASN A 145 2.19 -0.27 11.08
N SER A 146 1.65 -1.43 10.71
CA SER A 146 1.34 -2.51 11.66
C SER A 146 2.59 -3.09 12.31
N LEU A 147 3.70 -3.15 11.57
CA LEU A 147 5.01 -3.58 12.10
C LEU A 147 5.60 -2.53 13.05
N ARG A 148 5.53 -1.25 12.65
CA ARG A 148 6.09 -0.16 13.45
C ARG A 148 5.35 0.04 14.78
N ASP A 149 4.02 -0.09 14.76
CA ASP A 149 3.15 0.19 15.91
C ASP A 149 2.79 -1.07 16.71
N ASP A 150 3.39 -2.23 16.39
CA ASP A 150 3.09 -3.56 16.97
C ASP A 150 1.60 -3.95 16.92
N ARG A 151 0.95 -3.66 15.78
CA ARG A 151 -0.49 -3.88 15.55
C ARG A 151 -0.78 -4.98 14.52
N LYS A 152 0.06 -5.99 14.42
CA LYS A 152 -0.05 -7.07 13.43
C LYS A 152 -1.40 -7.78 13.48
N GLU A 153 -1.94 -8.03 14.67
CA GLU A 153 -3.25 -8.68 14.81
C GLU A 153 -4.41 -7.83 14.26
N LYS A 154 -4.32 -6.49 14.38
CA LYS A 154 -5.31 -5.58 13.79
C LYS A 154 -5.24 -5.61 12.27
N PHE A 155 -4.03 -5.66 11.70
CA PHE A 155 -3.82 -5.81 10.27
C PHE A 155 -4.41 -7.12 9.76
N LYS A 156 -4.05 -8.26 10.37
CA LYS A 156 -4.61 -9.58 10.00
C LYS A 156 -6.14 -9.58 10.07
N LYS A 157 -6.72 -9.04 11.14
CA LYS A 157 -8.16 -8.94 11.29
C LYS A 157 -8.80 -8.13 10.17
N ARG A 158 -8.18 -7.01 9.76
CA ARG A 158 -8.71 -6.16 8.68
C ARG A 158 -8.77 -6.89 7.34
N TYR A 159 -7.72 -7.66 7.01
CA TYR A 159 -7.56 -8.25 5.68
C TYR A 159 -7.96 -9.73 5.58
N ARG A 160 -8.03 -10.45 6.70
CA ARG A 160 -8.36 -11.89 6.71
C ARG A 160 -9.74 -12.21 7.25
N ASP A 161 -10.42 -11.25 7.90
CA ASP A 161 -11.80 -11.40 8.42
C ASP A 161 -12.84 -10.82 7.45
N CYS A 162 -12.54 -10.67 6.18
CA CYS A 162 -13.49 -10.25 5.15
C CYS A 162 -13.97 -11.44 4.32
N ASP A 163 -15.19 -11.34 3.78
CA ASP A 163 -15.79 -12.38 2.94
C ASP A 163 -15.40 -12.21 1.46
N LEU A 164 -15.03 -11.00 1.05
CA LEU A 164 -14.53 -10.68 -0.28
C LEU A 164 -13.45 -9.62 -0.18
N LEU A 165 -12.23 -9.97 -0.59
CA LEU A 165 -11.09 -9.05 -0.70
C LEU A 165 -10.88 -8.70 -2.18
N LEU A 166 -10.90 -7.41 -2.49
CA LEU A 166 -10.62 -6.86 -3.82
C LEU A 166 -9.34 -6.03 -3.74
N VAL A 167 -8.30 -6.47 -4.43
CA VAL A 167 -6.98 -5.83 -4.41
C VAL A 167 -6.70 -5.22 -5.77
N ASP A 168 -6.48 -3.91 -5.80
CA ASP A 168 -6.14 -3.20 -7.03
C ASP A 168 -4.64 -2.99 -7.16
N ASP A 169 -4.21 -2.87 -8.42
CA ASP A 169 -2.82 -2.55 -8.77
C ASP A 169 -1.77 -3.52 -8.20
N ILE A 170 -2.09 -4.82 -8.20
CA ILE A 170 -1.27 -5.89 -7.64
C ILE A 170 0.17 -5.93 -8.17
N GLN A 171 0.43 -5.39 -9.36
CA GLN A 171 1.77 -5.30 -9.96
C GLN A 171 2.74 -4.47 -9.10
N PHE A 172 2.26 -3.58 -8.24
CA PHE A 172 3.13 -2.80 -7.35
C PHE A 172 3.64 -3.56 -6.13
N LEU A 173 3.30 -4.85 -5.99
CA LEU A 173 3.97 -5.76 -5.07
C LEU A 173 5.32 -6.26 -5.62
N GLU A 174 5.57 -6.14 -6.92
CA GLU A 174 6.81 -6.61 -7.53
C GLU A 174 8.04 -5.99 -6.86
N GLY A 175 9.03 -6.83 -6.55
CA GLY A 175 10.27 -6.42 -5.86
C GLY A 175 10.14 -6.14 -4.36
N LYS A 176 8.98 -6.37 -3.73
CA LYS A 176 8.73 -6.12 -2.30
C LYS A 176 8.53 -7.44 -1.54
N GLU A 177 9.58 -8.26 -1.41
CA GLU A 177 9.52 -9.63 -0.89
C GLU A 177 8.72 -9.79 0.41
N GLY A 178 9.02 -8.99 1.45
CA GLY A 178 8.31 -9.11 2.73
C GLY A 178 6.81 -8.77 2.66
N ILE A 179 6.41 -7.91 1.71
CA ILE A 179 5.00 -7.56 1.49
C ILE A 179 4.31 -8.62 0.65
N GLN A 180 5.03 -9.20 -0.34
CA GLN A 180 4.54 -10.32 -1.13
C GLN A 180 4.26 -11.54 -0.23
N GLU A 181 5.14 -11.82 0.73
CA GLU A 181 4.96 -12.90 1.69
C GLU A 181 3.71 -12.68 2.56
N GLU A 182 3.52 -11.48 3.13
CA GLU A 182 2.33 -11.17 3.93
C GLU A 182 1.05 -11.20 3.09
N PHE A 183 1.13 -10.74 1.84
CA PHE A 183 0.02 -10.85 0.89
C PHE A 183 -0.33 -12.30 0.61
N PHE A 184 0.66 -13.16 0.42
CA PHE A 184 0.46 -14.60 0.20
C PHE A 184 -0.23 -15.27 1.41
N TYR A 185 0.20 -14.97 2.64
CA TYR A 185 -0.49 -15.48 3.83
C TYR A 185 -1.93 -14.95 3.97
N THR A 186 -2.17 -13.73 3.52
CA THR A 186 -3.53 -13.18 3.50
C THR A 186 -4.39 -13.89 2.46
N PHE A 187 -3.83 -14.14 1.28
CA PHE A 187 -4.48 -14.91 0.22
C PHE A 187 -4.82 -16.33 0.68
N GLU A 188 -3.87 -17.06 1.26
CA GLU A 188 -4.10 -18.42 1.77
C GLU A 188 -5.21 -18.45 2.83
N ALA A 189 -5.24 -17.47 3.73
CA ALA A 189 -6.26 -17.40 4.78
C ALA A 189 -7.68 -17.15 4.26
N LEU A 190 -7.82 -16.54 3.07
CA LEU A 190 -9.11 -16.26 2.43
C LEU A 190 -9.53 -17.35 1.43
N HIS A 191 -8.56 -18.11 0.91
CA HIS A 191 -8.80 -19.15 -0.08
C HIS A 191 -9.26 -20.47 0.56
N ASN A 192 -8.81 -20.78 1.79
CA ASN A 192 -9.14 -22.00 2.55
C ASN A 192 -10.41 -21.83 3.37
#